data_90eb68178537d4ecfcb189f4596634c8
#
_entry.id   90eb68178537d4ecfcb189f4596634c8
#
_cell.length_a   1.000
_cell.length_b   1.000
_cell.length_c   1.000
_cell.angle_alpha   90.00
_cell.angle_beta   90.00
_cell.angle_gamma   90.00
#
_symmetry.space_group_name_H-M   'P 1'
#
loop_
_entity.id
_entity.type
_entity.pdbx_description
1 polymer ?
#
loop_
_entity_poly.entity_id
_entity_poly.type
_entity_poly.pdbx_seq_one_letter_code
_entity_poly.pdbx_strand_id
1 'polypeptide(L)'
;MSELYAEIYALVKLIPKGRVMSYGGVARHIGHANYSRVVGYALNALGAPGNKVKNVPWWRVVNSQGRISNSSTFDAADRQRDLLRAEGVEVGDDYRLSLRNYSAEVIVYEKLRKKLG
;
A
#
# COMPACT_ATOMS: atom_id res chain seq x y z
N MET A 1 -7.20 -12.70 -13.17
CA MET A 1 -6.95 -11.44 -12.46
C MET A 1 -7.21 -10.27 -13.40
N SER A 2 -7.87 -9.22 -12.93
CA SER A 2 -8.12 -8.07 -13.78
C SER A 2 -6.83 -7.29 -14.06
N GLU A 3 -6.81 -6.62 -15.21
CA GLU A 3 -5.69 -5.74 -15.56
C GLU A 3 -5.52 -4.62 -14.54
N LEU A 4 -6.61 -4.10 -13.99
CA LEU A 4 -6.57 -3.06 -12.97
C LEU A 4 -5.87 -3.55 -11.70
N TYR A 5 -6.18 -4.76 -11.25
CA TYR A 5 -5.48 -5.32 -10.09
C TYR A 5 -4.00 -5.51 -10.36
N ALA A 6 -3.65 -5.94 -11.57
CA ALA A 6 -2.24 -6.07 -11.94
C ALA A 6 -1.51 -4.72 -11.90
N GLU A 7 -2.15 -3.65 -12.35
CA GLU A 7 -1.59 -2.30 -12.26
C GLU A 7 -1.40 -1.86 -10.81
N ILE A 8 -2.39 -2.13 -9.95
CA ILE A 8 -2.29 -1.81 -8.53
C ILE A 8 -1.11 -2.54 -7.90
N TYR A 9 -0.98 -3.82 -8.14
CA TYR A 9 0.12 -4.62 -7.59
C TYR A 9 1.48 -4.12 -8.08
N ALA A 10 1.59 -3.80 -9.37
CA ALA A 10 2.83 -3.28 -9.94
C ALA A 10 3.22 -1.96 -9.29
N LEU A 11 2.25 -1.08 -9.04
CA LEU A 11 2.53 0.20 -8.37
C LEU A 11 2.97 0.00 -6.93
N VAL A 12 2.27 -0.85 -6.19
CA VAL A 12 2.58 -1.08 -4.78
C VAL A 12 3.98 -1.67 -4.62
N LYS A 13 4.43 -2.48 -5.56
CA LYS A 13 5.81 -3.00 -5.58
C LYS A 13 6.87 -1.90 -5.69
N LEU A 14 6.51 -0.72 -6.16
CA LEU A 14 7.43 0.41 -6.25
C LEU A 14 7.65 1.14 -4.92
N ILE A 15 6.79 0.90 -3.93
CA ILE A 15 6.94 1.51 -2.60
C ILE A 15 8.14 0.87 -1.91
N PRO A 16 9.19 1.65 -1.60
CA PRO A 16 10.38 1.05 -1.00
C PRO A 16 10.16 0.69 0.47
N LYS A 17 11.00 -0.19 0.96
CA LYS A 17 11.04 -0.58 2.36
C LYS A 17 11.19 0.66 3.25
N GLY A 18 10.41 0.73 4.32
CA GLY A 18 10.45 1.86 5.25
C GLY A 18 9.63 3.06 4.81
N ARG A 19 8.84 2.92 3.73
CA ARG A 19 7.97 3.98 3.23
C ARG A 19 6.55 3.48 3.06
N VAL A 20 5.61 4.40 2.95
CA VAL A 20 4.19 4.07 2.81
C VAL A 20 3.51 4.96 1.77
N MET A 21 2.37 4.50 1.28
CA MET A 21 1.43 5.30 0.51
C MET A 21 0.03 5.09 1.03
N SER A 22 -0.83 6.09 0.82
CA SER A 22 -2.26 5.91 1.12
C SER A 22 -2.96 5.17 -0.02
N TYR A 23 -4.12 4.57 0.28
CA TYR A 23 -4.96 3.96 -0.75
C TYR A 23 -5.29 4.97 -1.85
N GLY A 24 -5.62 6.21 -1.46
CA GLY A 24 -5.88 7.29 -2.42
C GLY A 24 -4.67 7.65 -3.25
N GLY A 25 -3.49 7.63 -2.65
CA GLY A 25 -2.23 7.88 -3.36
C GLY A 25 -1.97 6.84 -4.44
N VAL A 26 -2.15 5.56 -4.11
CA VAL A 26 -2.03 4.48 -5.09
C VAL A 26 -3.03 4.68 -6.22
N ALA A 27 -4.29 4.97 -5.88
CA ALA A 27 -5.35 5.20 -6.88
C ALA A 27 -5.01 6.35 -7.82
N ARG A 28 -4.51 7.46 -7.30
CA ARG A 28 -4.13 8.62 -8.15
C ARG A 28 -3.02 8.25 -9.11
N HIS A 29 -2.02 7.51 -8.67
CA HIS A 29 -0.88 7.16 -9.53
C HIS A 29 -1.24 6.20 -10.66
N ILE A 30 -2.30 5.40 -10.49
CA ILE A 30 -2.79 4.54 -11.59
C ILE A 30 -3.82 5.25 -12.46
N GLY A 31 -4.10 6.54 -12.20
CA GLY A 31 -5.00 7.33 -13.02
C GLY A 31 -6.47 7.25 -12.65
N HIS A 32 -6.81 6.72 -11.48
CA HIS A 32 -8.20 6.53 -11.05
C HIS A 32 -8.38 7.03 -9.61
N ALA A 33 -8.39 8.36 -9.44
CA ALA A 33 -8.42 8.99 -8.11
C ALA A 33 -9.57 8.52 -7.21
N ASN A 34 -10.67 8.04 -7.80
CA ASN A 34 -11.85 7.59 -7.04
C ASN A 34 -11.76 6.12 -6.62
N TYR A 35 -10.64 5.44 -6.89
CA TYR A 35 -10.54 3.98 -6.74
C TYR A 35 -9.78 3.55 -5.50
N SER A 36 -9.75 4.37 -4.44
CA SER A 36 -9.09 3.98 -3.19
C SER A 36 -9.66 2.70 -2.61
N ARG A 37 -10.99 2.53 -2.70
CA ARG A 37 -11.66 1.30 -2.22
C ARG A 37 -11.27 0.09 -3.07
N VAL A 38 -11.15 0.27 -4.38
CA VAL A 38 -10.71 -0.80 -5.28
C VAL A 38 -9.29 -1.24 -4.97
N VAL A 39 -8.42 -0.29 -4.61
CA VAL A 39 -7.06 -0.61 -4.15
C VAL A 39 -7.12 -1.54 -2.93
N GLY A 40 -8.00 -1.24 -1.97
CA GLY A 40 -8.21 -2.10 -0.81
C GLY A 40 -8.67 -3.50 -1.19
N TYR A 41 -9.60 -3.61 -2.12
CA TYR A 41 -10.09 -4.92 -2.61
C TYR A 41 -8.97 -5.72 -3.27
N ALA A 42 -8.14 -5.05 -4.09
CA ALA A 42 -7.02 -5.70 -4.76
C ALA A 42 -6.00 -6.25 -3.75
N LEU A 43 -5.69 -5.48 -2.72
CA LEU A 43 -4.74 -5.93 -1.69
C LEU A 43 -5.32 -7.08 -0.85
N ASN A 44 -6.61 -7.03 -0.53
CA ASN A 44 -7.26 -8.13 0.18
C ASN A 44 -7.27 -9.40 -0.65
N ALA A 45 -7.38 -9.28 -1.97
CA ALA A 45 -7.38 -10.44 -2.87
C ALA A 45 -6.05 -11.20 -2.86
N LEU A 46 -4.96 -10.60 -2.38
CA LEU A 46 -3.67 -11.28 -2.28
C LEU A 46 -3.73 -12.49 -1.33
N GLY A 47 -4.62 -12.46 -0.34
CA GLY A 47 -4.81 -13.58 0.57
C GLY A 47 -5.79 -14.63 0.08
N ALA A 48 -6.42 -14.45 -1.08
CA ALA A 48 -7.44 -15.36 -1.57
C ALA A 48 -6.80 -16.64 -2.11
N PRO A 49 -7.48 -17.81 -1.92
CA PRO A 49 -7.03 -19.04 -2.52
C PRO A 49 -6.96 -18.89 -4.05
N GLY A 50 -5.88 -19.37 -4.64
CA GLY A 50 -5.68 -19.28 -6.09
C GLY A 50 -5.03 -18.02 -6.57
N ASN A 51 -4.87 -17.00 -5.73
CA ASN A 51 -4.09 -15.82 -6.11
C ASN A 51 -2.59 -16.18 -6.04
N LYS A 52 -1.94 -16.13 -7.20
CA LYS A 52 -0.53 -16.53 -7.33
C LYS A 52 0.44 -15.35 -7.36
N VAL A 53 -0.07 -14.15 -7.20
CA VAL A 53 0.79 -12.95 -7.19
C VAL A 53 1.60 -12.94 -5.91
N LYS A 54 2.92 -12.69 -6.03
CA LYS A 54 3.85 -12.71 -4.90
C LYS A 54 4.62 -11.40 -4.80
N ASN A 55 5.19 -11.17 -3.62
CA ASN A 55 6.10 -10.07 -3.37
C ASN A 55 5.46 -8.69 -3.50
N VAL A 56 4.17 -8.58 -3.20
CA VAL A 56 3.48 -7.29 -3.11
C VAL A 56 3.53 -6.82 -1.66
N PRO A 57 4.22 -5.72 -1.36
CA PRO A 57 4.32 -5.23 0.02
C PRO A 57 3.04 -4.49 0.43
N TRP A 58 1.94 -5.22 0.57
CA TRP A 58 0.62 -4.69 0.88
C TRP A 58 0.59 -3.87 2.16
N TRP A 59 1.45 -4.21 3.14
CA TRP A 59 1.50 -3.54 4.44
C TRP A 59 2.00 -2.09 4.33
N ARG A 60 2.55 -1.69 3.21
CA ARG A 60 3.02 -0.32 2.97
C ARG A 60 1.92 0.61 2.47
N VAL A 61 0.67 0.12 2.44
CA VAL A 61 -0.49 0.93 2.04
C VAL A 61 -1.39 1.14 3.25
N VAL A 62 -1.68 2.41 3.55
CA VAL A 62 -2.45 2.83 4.73
C VAL A 62 -3.54 3.80 4.29
N ASN A 63 -4.41 4.22 5.22
CA ASN A 63 -5.44 5.18 4.83
C ASN A 63 -4.87 6.60 4.72
N SER A 64 -5.66 7.53 4.18
CA SER A 64 -5.23 8.92 3.93
C SER A 64 -4.96 9.71 5.20
N GLN A 65 -5.34 9.20 6.36
CA GLN A 65 -5.06 9.81 7.66
C GLN A 65 -3.76 9.28 8.29
N GLY A 66 -3.03 8.42 7.59
CA GLY A 66 -1.85 7.79 8.17
C GLY A 66 -2.19 6.76 9.22
N ARG A 67 -3.25 6.01 9.02
CA ARG A 67 -3.70 5.00 9.98
C ARG A 67 -3.86 3.65 9.29
N ILE A 68 -3.47 2.60 10.00
CA ILE A 68 -3.77 1.24 9.60
C ILE A 68 -5.26 0.98 9.83
N SER A 69 -5.99 0.67 8.76
CA SER A 69 -7.43 0.41 8.83
C SER A 69 -7.78 -0.99 8.33
N ASN A 70 -6.82 -1.89 8.32
CA ASN A 70 -6.99 -3.24 7.78
C ASN A 70 -7.82 -4.09 8.72
N SER A 71 -8.98 -4.53 8.26
CA SER A 71 -9.89 -5.39 9.02
C SER A 71 -10.17 -6.70 8.28
N SER A 72 -9.28 -7.10 7.35
CA SER A 72 -9.49 -8.31 6.55
C SER A 72 -9.49 -9.60 7.39
N THR A 73 -8.72 -9.62 8.48
CA THR A 73 -8.72 -10.70 9.45
C THR A 73 -8.60 -10.14 10.86
N PHE A 74 -8.81 -10.97 11.87
CA PHE A 74 -8.77 -10.57 13.28
C PHE A 74 -7.47 -9.86 13.66
N ASP A 75 -6.34 -10.37 13.18
CA ASP A 75 -5.01 -9.86 13.52
C ASP A 75 -4.35 -9.01 12.44
N ALA A 76 -5.09 -8.65 11.38
CA ALA A 76 -4.50 -8.02 10.19
C ALA A 76 -3.84 -6.67 10.51
N ALA A 77 -4.48 -5.84 11.35
CA ALA A 77 -3.92 -4.54 11.71
C ALA A 77 -2.62 -4.71 12.52
N ASP A 78 -2.60 -5.65 13.43
CA ASP A 78 -1.40 -5.92 14.25
C ASP A 78 -0.25 -6.44 13.39
N ARG A 79 -0.54 -7.35 12.47
CA ARG A 79 0.49 -7.86 11.55
C ARG A 79 1.05 -6.74 10.68
N GLN A 80 0.19 -5.88 10.15
CA GLN A 80 0.62 -4.75 9.34
C GLN A 80 1.50 -3.80 10.14
N ARG A 81 1.09 -3.46 11.37
CA ARG A 81 1.89 -2.64 12.26
C ARG A 81 3.27 -3.24 12.51
N ASP A 82 3.32 -4.54 12.81
CA ASP A 82 4.58 -5.21 13.12
C ASP A 82 5.50 -5.26 11.90
N LEU A 83 4.96 -5.49 10.71
CA LEU A 83 5.74 -5.47 9.47
C LEU A 83 6.32 -4.08 9.19
N LEU A 84 5.53 -3.02 9.40
CA LEU A 84 6.01 -1.65 9.22
C LEU A 84 7.07 -1.29 10.26
N ARG A 85 6.87 -1.66 11.52
CA ARG A 85 7.86 -1.42 12.57
C ARG A 85 9.17 -2.13 12.26
N ALA A 86 9.11 -3.34 11.73
CA ALA A 86 10.29 -4.09 11.33
C ALA A 86 11.07 -3.40 10.21
N GLU A 87 10.41 -2.55 9.42
CA GLU A 87 11.05 -1.76 8.37
C GLU A 87 11.55 -0.39 8.86
N GLY A 88 11.38 -0.10 10.14
CA GLY A 88 11.82 1.17 10.71
C GLY A 88 10.76 2.27 10.70
N VAL A 89 9.52 1.96 10.35
CA VAL A 89 8.43 2.93 10.40
C VAL A 89 7.88 2.98 11.82
N GLU A 90 7.82 4.18 12.40
CA GLU A 90 7.23 4.37 13.72
C GLU A 90 5.72 4.33 13.60
N VAL A 91 5.10 3.31 14.19
CA VAL A 91 3.65 3.15 14.25
C VAL A 91 3.24 3.09 15.71
N GLY A 92 2.30 3.94 16.11
CA GLY A 92 1.80 3.98 17.48
C GLY A 92 0.91 2.79 17.81
N ASP A 93 0.64 2.62 19.11
CA ASP A 93 -0.29 1.58 19.55
C ASP A 93 -1.73 1.86 19.08
N ASP A 94 -2.01 3.11 18.68
CA ASP A 94 -3.25 3.53 18.05
C ASP A 94 -3.28 3.28 16.54
N TYR A 95 -2.28 2.58 15.99
CA TYR A 95 -2.13 2.26 14.57
C TYR A 95 -1.90 3.48 13.67
N ARG A 96 -1.41 4.58 14.24
CA ARG A 96 -1.12 5.81 13.48
C ARG A 96 0.35 5.95 13.20
N LEU A 97 0.64 6.55 12.05
CA LEU A 97 2.00 6.88 11.62
C LEU A 97 2.01 8.23 10.90
N SER A 98 3.19 8.79 10.71
CA SER A 98 3.35 10.08 10.05
C SER A 98 3.49 9.87 8.53
N LEU A 99 2.45 10.20 7.77
CA LEU A 99 2.56 10.21 6.31
C LEU A 99 3.62 11.20 5.84
N ARG A 100 3.73 12.33 6.54
CA ARG A 100 4.73 13.35 6.20
C ARG A 100 6.15 12.77 6.23
N ASN A 101 6.47 11.96 7.23
CA ASN A 101 7.80 11.41 7.40
C ASN A 101 8.08 10.20 6.52
N TYR A 102 7.04 9.43 6.17
CA TYR A 102 7.22 8.13 5.55
C TYR A 102 6.60 8.00 4.16
N SER A 103 6.00 9.07 3.62
CA SER A 103 5.35 8.99 2.30
C SER A 103 6.34 8.63 1.21
N ALA A 104 5.92 7.72 0.34
CA ALA A 104 6.68 7.32 -0.83
C ALA A 104 6.19 8.00 -2.12
N GLU A 105 5.23 8.94 -2.05
CA GLU A 105 4.61 9.48 -3.25
C GLU A 105 5.61 10.11 -4.22
N VAL A 106 6.55 10.89 -3.72
CA VAL A 106 7.57 11.51 -4.58
C VAL A 106 8.48 10.45 -5.19
N ILE A 107 8.89 9.47 -4.38
CA ILE A 107 9.77 8.39 -4.84
C ILE A 107 9.09 7.58 -5.95
N VAL A 108 7.85 7.22 -5.75
CA VAL A 108 7.07 6.44 -6.73
C VAL A 108 6.84 7.25 -7.99
N TYR A 109 6.48 8.53 -7.86
CA TYR A 109 6.34 9.44 -8.99
C TYR A 109 7.62 9.46 -9.84
N GLU A 110 8.77 9.62 -9.21
CA GLU A 110 10.05 9.66 -9.91
C GLU A 110 10.36 8.34 -10.62
N LYS A 111 10.04 7.20 -9.99
CA LYS A 111 10.23 5.88 -10.61
C LYS A 111 9.36 5.73 -11.85
N LEU A 112 8.10 6.17 -11.78
CA LEU A 112 7.17 6.12 -12.92
C LEU A 112 7.64 7.04 -14.05
N ARG A 113 8.07 8.25 -13.71
CA ARG A 113 8.56 9.22 -14.69
C ARG A 113 9.77 8.67 -15.45
N LYS A 114 10.68 8.00 -14.79
CA LYS A 114 11.85 7.39 -15.44
C LYS A 114 11.47 6.28 -16.40
N LYS A 115 10.43 5.50 -16.09
CA LYS A 115 9.94 4.45 -16.98
C LYS A 115 9.33 5.02 -18.26
N LEU A 116 8.69 6.19 -18.17
CA LEU A 116 8.05 6.83 -19.32
C LEU A 116 9.04 7.66 -20.14
N GLY A 117 10.08 8.13 -19.51
CA GLY A 117 11.09 8.94 -20.15
C GLY A 117 12.26 8.18 -20.66
#